data_3f04825b8326ab6d4978969ceb3cd9b8
#
_entry.id   3f04825b8326ab6d4978969ceb3cd9b8
#
_cell.length_a   1.000
_cell.length_b   1.000
_cell.length_c   1.000
_cell.angle_alpha   90.00
_cell.angle_beta   90.00
_cell.angle_gamma   90.00
#
_symmetry.space_group_name_H-M   'P 1'
#
loop_
_entity.id
_entity.type
_entity.pdbx_description
1 polymer ?
#
loop_
_entity_poly.entity_id
_entity_poly.type
_entity_poly.pdbx_seq_one_letter_code
_entity_poly.pdbx_strand_id
1 'polypeptide(L)' 'MLDKLNIVKQRFDEVSDLIIQPDIIADQKRYIQLNKEYKDLKELMDKRDE' A
#
# COMPACT_ATOMS: atom_id res chain seq x y z
N MET A 1 -0.63 -22.26 3.94
CA MET A 1 0.52 -21.68 4.41
C MET A 1 0.54 -20.21 4.31
N LEU A 2 0.98 -19.56 5.34
CA LEU A 2 1.01 -18.11 5.32
C LEU A 2 2.29 -17.62 4.71
N ASP A 3 2.14 -16.84 3.68
CA ASP A 3 3.29 -16.29 3.00
C ASP A 3 3.44 -14.86 3.35
N LYS A 4 4.61 -14.45 3.74
CA LYS A 4 4.87 -13.06 4.03
C LYS A 4 4.61 -12.20 2.82
N LEU A 5 4.97 -12.69 1.68
CA LEU A 5 4.72 -11.95 0.45
C LEU A 5 3.24 -11.76 0.21
N ASN A 6 2.46 -12.76 0.59
CA ASN A 6 1.04 -12.67 0.41
C ASN A 6 0.44 -11.58 1.29
N ILE A 7 0.95 -11.46 2.50
CA ILE A 7 0.46 -10.44 3.41
C ILE A 7 0.79 -9.07 2.89
N VAL A 8 2.00 -8.90 2.40
CA VAL A 8 2.41 -7.60 1.86
C VAL A 8 1.57 -7.25 0.65
N LYS A 9 1.33 -8.22 -0.19
CA LYS A 9 0.54 -7.99 -1.38
C LYS A 9 -0.89 -7.60 -1.03
N GLN A 10 -1.45 -8.26 -0.03
CA GLN A 10 -2.79 -7.94 0.41
C GLN A 10 -2.86 -6.52 0.92
N ARG A 11 -1.90 -6.13 1.72
CA ARG A 11 -1.87 -4.78 2.25
C ARG A 11 -1.68 -3.77 1.13
N PHE A 12 -0.85 -4.09 0.18
CA PHE A 12 -0.61 -3.22 -0.96
C PHE A 12 -1.91 -2.99 -1.72
N ASP A 13 -2.65 -4.05 -1.95
CA ASP A 13 -3.92 -3.95 -2.65
C ASP A 13 -4.90 -3.10 -1.87
N GLU A 14 -4.94 -3.29 -0.57
CA GLU A 14 -5.85 -2.54 0.28
C GLU A 14 -5.53 -1.06 0.23
N VAL A 15 -4.28 -0.71 0.40
CA VAL A 15 -3.85 0.67 0.39
C VAL A 15 -4.10 1.29 -0.98
N SER A 16 -3.80 0.54 -2.01
CA SER A 16 -4.00 1.03 -3.35
C SER A 16 -5.47 1.38 -3.59
N ASP A 17 -6.36 0.57 -3.02
CA ASP A 17 -7.77 0.83 -3.18
C ASP A 17 -8.21 2.04 -2.36
N LEU A 18 -7.58 2.25 -1.23
CA LEU A 18 -7.95 3.36 -0.36
C LEU A 18 -7.53 4.70 -0.92
N ILE A 19 -6.35 4.77 -1.48
CA ILE A 19 -5.82 6.06 -1.93
C ILE A 19 -6.55 6.60 -3.14
N ILE A 20 -7.39 5.79 -3.77
CA ILE A 20 -8.15 6.29 -4.91
C ILE A 20 -9.56 6.67 -4.51
N GLN A 21 -9.92 6.50 -3.26
CA GLN A 21 -11.25 6.86 -2.82
C GLN A 21 -11.35 8.35 -2.54
N PRO A 22 -12.43 8.98 -2.97
CA PRO A 22 -12.55 10.43 -2.75
C PRO A 22 -12.56 10.80 -1.28
N ASP A 23 -13.11 9.94 -0.44
CA ASP A 23 -13.13 10.19 0.98
C ASP A 23 -11.72 10.29 1.53
N ILE A 24 -10.86 9.40 1.10
CA ILE A 24 -9.48 9.39 1.56
C ILE A 24 -8.72 10.56 0.96
N ILE A 25 -8.97 10.85 -0.30
CA ILE A 25 -8.29 11.97 -0.95
C ILE A 25 -8.65 13.27 -0.27
N ALA A 26 -9.88 13.39 0.19
CA ALA A 26 -10.28 14.60 0.88
C ALA A 26 -9.62 14.72 2.25
N ASP A 27 -9.25 13.60 2.84
CA ASP A 27 -8.59 13.60 4.13
C ASP A 27 -7.10 13.65 3.91
N GLN A 28 -6.54 14.84 3.95
CA GLN A 28 -5.13 15.03 3.63
C GLN A 28 -4.22 14.18 4.49
N LYS A 29 -4.49 14.14 5.76
CA LYS A 29 -3.64 13.41 6.67
C LYS A 29 -3.61 11.93 6.32
N ARG A 30 -4.79 11.36 6.10
CA ARG A 30 -4.86 9.95 5.76
C ARG A 30 -4.26 9.70 4.40
N TYR A 31 -4.53 10.58 3.49
CA TYR A 31 -4.01 10.43 2.14
C TYR A 31 -2.50 10.39 2.13
N ILE A 32 -1.88 11.29 2.88
CA ILE A 32 -0.43 11.34 2.94
C ILE A 32 0.13 10.08 3.58
N GLN A 33 -0.52 9.65 4.65
CA GLN A 33 -0.07 8.45 5.34
C GLN A 33 -0.16 7.23 4.45
N LEU A 34 -1.29 7.08 3.78
CA LEU A 34 -1.50 5.94 2.91
C LEU A 34 -0.58 5.97 1.70
N ASN A 35 -0.29 7.16 1.22
CA ASN A 35 0.64 7.30 0.12
C ASN A 35 2.02 6.84 0.51
N LYS A 36 2.43 7.17 1.73
CA LYS A 36 3.71 6.75 2.22
C LYS A 36 3.76 5.24 2.34
N GLU A 37 2.72 4.68 2.89
CA GLU A 37 2.64 3.23 3.04
C GLU A 37 2.64 2.56 1.67
N TYR A 38 1.93 3.15 0.74
CA TYR A 38 1.87 2.61 -0.60
C TYR A 38 3.25 2.55 -1.22
N LYS A 39 4.01 3.60 -1.05
CA LYS A 39 5.36 3.65 -1.59
C LYS A 39 6.23 2.59 -0.95
N ASP A 40 6.12 2.48 0.37
CA ASP A 40 6.92 1.50 1.09
C ASP A 40 6.60 0.09 0.62
N LEU A 41 5.33 -0.20 0.50
CA LEU A 41 4.92 -1.53 0.07
C LEU A 41 5.36 -1.82 -1.36
N LYS A 42 5.28 -0.79 -2.18
CA LYS A 42 5.69 -0.95 -3.56
C LYS A 42 7.17 -1.26 -3.65
N GLU A 43 7.95 -0.59 -2.82
CA GLU A 43 9.38 -0.85 -2.80
C GLU A 43 9.67 -2.26 -2.35
N LEU A 44 8.94 -2.71 -1.35
CA LEU A 44 9.13 -4.06 -0.86
C LEU A 44 8.85 -5.08 -1.94
N MET A 45 7.78 -4.86 -2.68
CA MET A 45 7.43 -5.79 -3.73
C MET A 45 8.36 -5.70 -4.92
N ASP A 46 8.84 -4.49 -5.17
CA ASP A 46 9.74 -4.27 -6.29
C ASP A 46 11.12 -4.78 -6.02
N LYS A 47 11.52 -4.88 -4.77
CA LYS A 47 12.82 -5.28 -4.42
C LYS A 47 12.93 -6.76 -4.59
N ARG A 48 12.99 -7.21 -5.78
CA ARG A 48 13.14 -8.56 -6.04
C ARG A 48 14.54 -8.89 -6.07
N ASP A 49 14.88 -9.92 -5.57
CA ASP A 49 16.21 -10.33 -5.62
C ASP A 49 16.47 -10.97 -6.87
N GLU A 50 17.08 -10.44 -7.70
CA GLU A 50 17.29 -11.01 -8.95
C GLU A 50 18.50 -11.63 -9.11
#